data_d53a74a7d88c861f56fe04c8ec84a4f3
#
_entry.id   d53a74a7d88c861f56fe04c8ec84a4f3
#
_cell.length_a   1.000
_cell.length_b   1.000
_cell.length_c   1.000
_cell.angle_alpha   90.00
_cell.angle_beta   90.00
_cell.angle_gamma   90.00
#
_symmetry.space_group_name_H-M   'P 1'
#
loop_
_entity.id
_entity.type
_entity.pdbx_description
1 polymer ?
#
loop_
_entity_poly.entity_id
_entity_poly.type
_entity_poly.pdbx_seq_one_letter_code
_entity_poly.pdbx_strand_id
1 'polypeptide(L)'
;LYNLTGEAFLLELGHLLHQQSYSFVDMVNRGDLRRICTIHCVNLAQGIKEPIIYYQQDTNPKYIDAVKRGFQDIRQFHGQPQGMYGGDEALHGNNPTQGSELCAAVELMYSLEKMVEITGDIDFADHLERIAFNALPTQISDDFMTKQYFQQPNQIMVTRHRRNFDQDHEGTDITFGTLTGYPCCFSNMHQGWPKFTQHLW
;
A
#
# COMPACT_ATOMS: atom_id res chain seq x y z
N LEU A 1 -3.33 -4.79 -20.32
CA LEU A 1 -2.83 -5.15 -21.66
C LEU A 1 -3.97 -5.48 -22.63
N TYR A 2 -4.96 -6.28 -22.24
CA TYR A 2 -6.11 -6.60 -23.10
C TYR A 2 -6.76 -5.34 -23.68
N ASN A 3 -7.06 -4.34 -22.87
CA ASN A 3 -7.68 -3.08 -23.31
C ASN A 3 -6.86 -2.30 -24.35
N LEU A 4 -5.55 -2.57 -24.41
CA LEU A 4 -4.64 -1.93 -25.38
C LEU A 4 -4.44 -2.75 -26.65
N THR A 5 -4.54 -4.06 -26.56
CA THR A 5 -4.16 -4.97 -27.67
C THR A 5 -5.33 -5.73 -28.27
N GLY A 6 -6.40 -5.96 -27.50
CA GLY A 6 -7.53 -6.80 -27.88
C GLY A 6 -7.24 -8.31 -27.92
N GLU A 7 -6.05 -8.74 -27.47
CA GLU A 7 -5.61 -10.15 -27.54
C GLU A 7 -6.35 -11.03 -26.53
N ALA A 8 -7.25 -11.89 -27.01
CA ALA A 8 -8.14 -12.69 -26.18
C ALA A 8 -7.42 -13.61 -25.17
N PHE A 9 -6.23 -14.13 -25.50
CA PHE A 9 -5.46 -14.97 -24.58
C PHE A 9 -5.08 -14.25 -23.28
N LEU A 10 -5.03 -12.90 -23.27
CA LEU A 10 -4.74 -12.12 -22.07
C LEU A 10 -5.87 -12.19 -21.03
N LEU A 11 -7.10 -12.39 -21.44
CA LEU A 11 -8.22 -12.64 -20.51
C LEU A 11 -8.10 -14.03 -19.89
N GLU A 12 -7.76 -15.04 -20.69
CA GLU A 12 -7.52 -16.40 -20.18
C GLU A 12 -6.34 -16.41 -19.19
N LEU A 13 -5.23 -15.77 -19.56
CA LEU A 13 -4.07 -15.61 -18.67
C LEU A 13 -4.44 -14.89 -17.37
N GLY A 14 -5.22 -13.82 -17.46
CA GLY A 14 -5.72 -13.09 -16.28
C GLY A 14 -6.54 -13.98 -15.36
N HIS A 15 -7.41 -14.82 -15.92
CA HIS A 15 -8.21 -15.78 -15.16
C HIS A 15 -7.32 -16.83 -14.47
N LEU A 16 -6.35 -17.39 -15.17
CA LEU A 16 -5.41 -18.37 -14.60
C LEU A 16 -4.57 -17.75 -13.48
N LEU A 17 -4.09 -16.53 -13.65
CA LEU A 17 -3.35 -15.80 -12.62
C LEU A 17 -4.22 -15.56 -11.39
N HIS A 18 -5.47 -15.14 -11.55
CA HIS A 18 -6.42 -14.99 -10.46
C HIS A 18 -6.62 -16.30 -9.68
N GLN A 19 -6.80 -17.42 -10.39
CA GLN A 19 -6.98 -18.73 -9.75
C GLN A 19 -5.75 -19.22 -9.00
N GLN A 20 -4.55 -18.87 -9.45
CA GLN A 20 -3.27 -19.32 -8.88
C GLN A 20 -2.69 -18.36 -7.86
N SER A 21 -3.18 -17.11 -7.82
CA SER A 21 -2.74 -16.09 -6.86
C SER A 21 -3.29 -16.37 -5.46
N TYR A 22 -2.66 -15.73 -4.48
CA TYR A 22 -3.19 -15.74 -3.12
C TYR A 22 -4.52 -14.97 -3.09
N SER A 23 -5.62 -15.66 -2.74
CA SER A 23 -6.96 -15.07 -2.78
C SER A 23 -7.12 -14.01 -1.69
N PHE A 24 -7.15 -12.74 -2.08
CA PHE A 24 -7.44 -11.63 -1.18
C PHE A 24 -8.88 -11.74 -0.62
N VAL A 25 -9.83 -12.19 -1.42
CA VAL A 25 -11.22 -12.42 -1.00
C VAL A 25 -11.28 -13.42 0.15
N ASP A 26 -10.55 -14.53 0.04
CA ASP A 26 -10.53 -15.55 1.10
C ASP A 26 -9.79 -15.05 2.34
N MET A 27 -8.72 -14.27 2.19
CA MET A 27 -8.00 -13.64 3.29
C MET A 27 -8.94 -12.75 4.13
N VAL A 28 -9.73 -11.91 3.46
CA VAL A 28 -10.73 -11.07 4.13
C VAL A 28 -11.81 -11.91 4.79
N ASN A 29 -12.33 -12.94 4.11
CA ASN A 29 -13.37 -13.82 4.65
C ASN A 29 -12.90 -14.59 5.90
N ARG A 30 -11.64 -14.98 5.98
CA ARG A 30 -11.04 -15.60 7.18
C ARG A 30 -10.73 -14.60 8.28
N GLY A 31 -10.79 -13.29 8.02
CA GLY A 31 -10.42 -12.26 8.98
C GLY A 31 -8.91 -12.17 9.25
N ASP A 32 -8.08 -12.55 8.28
CA ASP A 32 -6.62 -12.56 8.42
C ASP A 32 -6.08 -11.13 8.63
N LEU A 33 -6.76 -10.11 8.10
CA LEU A 33 -6.40 -8.70 8.25
C LEU A 33 -6.79 -8.07 9.61
N ARG A 34 -7.36 -8.85 10.53
CA ARG A 34 -7.79 -8.36 11.86
C ARG A 34 -6.76 -8.57 12.96
N ARG A 35 -5.61 -9.14 12.64
CA ARG A 35 -4.58 -9.51 13.61
C ARG A 35 -3.20 -9.20 13.09
N ILE A 36 -2.26 -9.05 14.01
CA ILE A 36 -0.84 -9.03 13.68
C ILE A 36 -0.49 -10.34 12.99
N CYS A 37 0.14 -10.26 11.84
CA CYS A 37 0.43 -11.42 10.99
C CYS A 37 1.68 -11.18 10.15
N THR A 38 2.11 -12.23 9.46
CA THR A 38 3.30 -12.20 8.61
C THR A 38 3.04 -11.66 7.19
N ILE A 39 1.89 -11.02 6.96
CA ILE A 39 1.60 -10.41 5.66
C ILE A 39 2.52 -9.19 5.49
N HIS A 40 3.38 -9.28 4.49
CA HIS A 40 4.28 -8.18 4.15
C HIS A 40 3.50 -6.96 3.68
N CYS A 41 3.77 -5.80 4.27
CA CYS A 41 2.96 -4.59 4.10
C CYS A 41 2.93 -4.09 2.65
N VAL A 42 4.06 -4.12 1.93
CA VAL A 42 4.11 -3.69 0.51
C VAL A 42 3.36 -4.67 -0.38
N ASN A 43 3.50 -5.99 -0.14
CA ASN A 43 2.76 -7.01 -0.88
C ASN A 43 1.24 -6.86 -0.68
N LEU A 44 0.81 -6.50 0.53
CA LEU A 44 -0.60 -6.17 0.79
C LEU A 44 -1.04 -4.95 -0.02
N ALA A 45 -0.25 -3.87 0.01
CA ALA A 45 -0.54 -2.66 -0.76
C ALA A 45 -0.67 -2.95 -2.26
N GLN A 46 0.18 -3.83 -2.80
CA GLN A 46 0.14 -4.24 -4.20
C GLN A 46 -1.03 -5.19 -4.50
N GLY A 47 -1.27 -6.15 -3.62
CA GLY A 47 -2.25 -7.23 -3.84
C GLY A 47 -3.70 -6.80 -3.65
N ILE A 48 -3.97 -5.81 -2.82
CA ILE A 48 -5.32 -5.38 -2.45
C ILE A 48 -6.18 -4.94 -3.65
N LYS A 49 -5.57 -4.48 -4.75
CA LYS A 49 -6.27 -4.11 -5.98
C LYS A 49 -6.67 -5.29 -6.86
N GLU A 50 -6.07 -6.46 -6.66
CA GLU A 50 -6.25 -7.62 -7.54
C GLU A 50 -7.73 -7.97 -7.74
N PRO A 51 -8.60 -8.07 -6.70
CA PRO A 51 -9.99 -8.41 -6.91
C PRO A 51 -10.74 -7.38 -7.77
N ILE A 52 -10.44 -6.09 -7.62
CA ILE A 52 -11.07 -5.02 -8.42
C ILE A 52 -10.56 -5.03 -9.86
N ILE A 53 -9.28 -5.35 -10.08
CA ILE A 53 -8.76 -5.54 -11.44
C ILE A 53 -9.48 -6.72 -12.11
N TYR A 54 -9.65 -7.84 -11.40
CA TYR A 54 -10.32 -9.02 -11.92
C TYR A 54 -11.84 -8.80 -12.10
N TYR A 55 -12.48 -7.93 -11.31
CA TYR A 55 -13.86 -7.53 -11.45
C TYR A 55 -14.20 -7.02 -12.86
N GLN A 56 -13.27 -6.44 -13.60
CA GLN A 56 -13.49 -6.02 -14.98
C GLN A 56 -13.75 -7.20 -15.93
N GLN A 57 -13.30 -8.39 -15.56
CA GLN A 57 -13.51 -9.62 -16.34
C GLN A 57 -14.68 -10.45 -15.80
N ASP A 58 -14.76 -10.61 -14.48
CA ASP A 58 -15.87 -11.27 -13.77
C ASP A 58 -16.59 -10.22 -12.90
N THR A 59 -17.69 -9.68 -13.40
CA THR A 59 -18.42 -8.56 -12.80
C THR A 59 -19.18 -8.92 -11.52
N ASN A 60 -18.68 -9.89 -10.76
CA ASN A 60 -19.29 -10.29 -9.50
C ASN A 60 -18.97 -9.27 -8.38
N PRO A 61 -19.97 -8.65 -7.75
CA PRO A 61 -19.77 -7.62 -6.75
C PRO A 61 -19.01 -8.09 -5.49
N LYS A 62 -18.90 -9.41 -5.28
CA LYS A 62 -18.13 -9.99 -4.17
C LYS A 62 -16.69 -9.45 -4.09
N TYR A 63 -16.09 -9.11 -5.24
CA TYR A 63 -14.73 -8.58 -5.32
C TYR A 63 -14.61 -7.19 -4.73
N ILE A 64 -15.53 -6.29 -5.11
CA ILE A 64 -15.58 -4.94 -4.55
C ILE A 64 -15.91 -4.98 -3.07
N ASP A 65 -16.89 -5.78 -2.66
CA ASP A 65 -17.30 -5.93 -1.26
C ASP A 65 -16.16 -6.47 -0.38
N ALA A 66 -15.39 -7.43 -0.89
CA ALA A 66 -14.24 -7.96 -0.17
C ALA A 66 -13.16 -6.89 0.03
N VAL A 67 -12.85 -6.09 -1.00
CA VAL A 67 -11.85 -5.02 -0.88
C VAL A 67 -12.32 -3.95 0.12
N LYS A 68 -13.57 -3.52 0.06
CA LYS A 68 -14.14 -2.56 1.03
C LYS A 68 -14.05 -3.08 2.47
N ARG A 69 -14.43 -4.32 2.71
CA ARG A 69 -14.29 -4.96 4.03
C ARG A 69 -12.83 -5.08 4.45
N GLY A 70 -11.93 -5.43 3.53
CA GLY A 70 -10.49 -5.47 3.78
C GLY A 70 -9.95 -4.13 4.24
N PHE A 71 -10.34 -3.02 3.61
CA PHE A 71 -9.95 -1.68 4.05
C PHE A 71 -10.54 -1.30 5.40
N GLN A 72 -11.78 -1.73 5.71
CA GLN A 72 -12.38 -1.52 7.03
C GLN A 72 -11.59 -2.26 8.12
N ASP A 73 -11.25 -3.53 7.88
CA ASP A 73 -10.44 -4.32 8.79
C ASP A 73 -9.03 -3.72 8.98
N ILE A 74 -8.35 -3.37 7.89
CA ILE A 74 -7.03 -2.72 7.94
C ILE A 74 -7.11 -1.42 8.76
N ARG A 75 -8.09 -0.56 8.49
CA ARG A 75 -8.25 0.71 9.19
C ARG A 75 -8.51 0.50 10.68
N GLN A 76 -9.35 -0.47 11.03
CA GLN A 76 -9.73 -0.74 12.41
C GLN A 76 -8.58 -1.34 13.23
N PHE A 77 -7.83 -2.27 12.66
CA PHE A 77 -6.87 -3.08 13.41
C PHE A 77 -5.41 -2.62 13.23
N HIS A 78 -5.10 -1.93 12.14
CA HIS A 78 -3.74 -1.52 11.78
C HIS A 78 -3.64 -0.03 11.38
N GLY A 79 -4.77 0.68 11.25
CA GLY A 79 -4.81 2.03 10.70
C GLY A 79 -3.97 3.04 11.46
N GLN A 80 -3.32 3.90 10.71
CA GLN A 80 -2.54 5.03 11.18
C GLN A 80 -3.21 6.36 10.73
N PRO A 81 -3.06 7.46 11.49
CA PRO A 81 -3.81 8.69 11.23
C PRO A 81 -3.52 9.34 9.88
N GLN A 82 -2.33 9.16 9.32
CA GLN A 82 -1.95 9.71 8.02
C GLN A 82 -2.54 8.92 6.83
N GLY A 83 -3.34 7.89 7.07
CA GLY A 83 -3.99 7.08 6.04
C GLY A 83 -3.29 5.76 5.76
N MET A 84 -2.12 5.52 6.32
CA MET A 84 -1.40 4.26 6.21
C MET A 84 -1.87 3.24 7.26
N TYR A 85 -1.22 2.12 7.27
CA TYR A 85 -1.32 1.07 8.29
C TYR A 85 0.06 0.76 8.88
N GLY A 86 0.06 0.29 10.11
CA GLY A 86 1.26 -0.16 10.79
C GLY A 86 1.82 -1.40 10.10
N GLY A 87 3.00 -1.24 9.51
CA GLY A 87 3.68 -2.28 8.75
C GLY A 87 5.14 -1.92 8.55
N ASP A 88 5.94 -2.36 9.50
CA ASP A 88 7.40 -2.30 9.45
C ASP A 88 7.94 -3.66 8.98
N GLU A 89 7.66 -4.00 7.75
CA GLU A 89 7.72 -5.22 6.98
C GLU A 89 6.41 -6.04 7.02
N ALA A 90 5.89 -6.41 8.19
CA ALA A 90 4.63 -7.11 8.36
C ALA A 90 3.55 -6.24 9.03
N LEU A 91 2.29 -6.66 8.99
CA LEU A 91 1.22 -5.96 9.68
C LEU A 91 1.36 -6.04 11.20
N HIS A 92 1.51 -4.88 11.86
CA HIS A 92 1.87 -4.77 13.28
C HIS A 92 0.77 -4.25 14.20
N GLY A 93 -0.38 -3.92 13.70
CA GLY A 93 -1.41 -3.25 14.49
C GLY A 93 -1.37 -1.73 14.34
N ASN A 94 -2.06 -1.03 15.22
CA ASN A 94 -2.24 0.43 15.17
C ASN A 94 -1.36 1.21 16.16
N ASN A 95 -0.36 0.56 16.75
CA ASN A 95 0.54 1.23 17.68
C ASN A 95 1.35 2.30 16.94
N PRO A 96 1.31 3.58 17.37
CA PRO A 96 1.99 4.69 16.68
C PRO A 96 3.51 4.61 16.72
N THR A 97 4.09 3.71 17.54
CA THR A 97 5.55 3.45 17.56
C THR A 97 6.00 2.49 16.47
N GLN A 98 5.06 1.84 15.78
CA GLN A 98 5.37 0.97 14.63
C GLN A 98 5.57 1.80 13.36
N GLY A 99 6.38 1.26 12.45
CA GLY A 99 6.69 1.92 11.18
C GLY A 99 5.60 1.73 10.13
N SER A 100 5.59 2.63 9.17
CA SER A 100 4.91 2.45 7.88
C SER A 100 5.91 2.68 6.77
N GLU A 101 6.08 1.71 5.89
CA GLU A 101 7.10 1.74 4.85
C GLU A 101 6.70 2.67 3.70
N LEU A 102 7.68 3.41 3.15
CA LEU A 102 7.45 4.30 2.02
C LEU A 102 6.96 3.54 0.78
N CYS A 103 7.51 2.35 0.49
CA CYS A 103 7.03 1.54 -0.62
C CYS A 103 5.55 1.19 -0.47
N ALA A 104 5.09 0.88 0.75
CA ALA A 104 3.69 0.60 1.00
C ALA A 104 2.80 1.82 0.71
N ALA A 105 3.25 3.04 1.03
CA ALA A 105 2.52 4.25 0.70
C ALA A 105 2.36 4.43 -0.81
N VAL A 106 3.45 4.32 -1.57
CA VAL A 106 3.43 4.47 -3.04
C VAL A 106 2.58 3.39 -3.71
N GLU A 107 2.73 2.14 -3.31
CA GLU A 107 1.99 1.01 -3.89
C GLU A 107 0.50 1.06 -3.53
N LEU A 108 0.17 1.52 -2.32
CA LEU A 108 -1.23 1.68 -1.92
C LEU A 108 -1.88 2.83 -2.68
N MET A 109 -1.17 3.94 -2.92
CA MET A 109 -1.65 5.02 -3.79
C MET A 109 -1.99 4.49 -5.17
N TYR A 110 -1.07 3.77 -5.80
CA TYR A 110 -1.34 3.19 -7.13
C TYR A 110 -2.50 2.20 -7.13
N SER A 111 -2.66 1.42 -6.07
CA SER A 111 -3.80 0.51 -5.92
C SER A 111 -5.12 1.27 -5.82
N LEU A 112 -5.16 2.34 -5.02
CA LEU A 112 -6.33 3.19 -4.87
C LEU A 112 -6.67 3.95 -6.16
N GLU A 113 -5.66 4.42 -6.92
CA GLU A 113 -5.85 5.03 -8.25
C GLU A 113 -6.61 4.07 -9.19
N LYS A 114 -6.18 2.81 -9.24
CA LYS A 114 -6.85 1.78 -10.05
C LYS A 114 -8.25 1.44 -9.54
N MET A 115 -8.47 1.45 -8.24
CA MET A 115 -9.79 1.25 -7.65
C MET A 115 -10.75 2.39 -8.01
N VAL A 116 -10.29 3.63 -7.93
CA VAL A 116 -11.09 4.81 -8.36
C VAL A 116 -11.40 4.73 -9.84
N GLU A 117 -10.40 4.45 -10.68
CA GLU A 117 -10.56 4.32 -12.13
C GLU A 117 -11.63 3.28 -12.52
N ILE A 118 -11.65 2.13 -11.83
CA ILE A 118 -12.54 1.03 -12.19
C ILE A 118 -13.94 1.17 -11.57
N THR A 119 -14.02 1.69 -10.32
CA THR A 119 -15.27 1.68 -9.55
C THR A 119 -15.96 3.04 -9.47
N GLY A 120 -15.21 4.13 -9.63
CA GLY A 120 -15.70 5.49 -9.36
C GLY A 120 -16.03 5.75 -7.89
N ASP A 121 -15.56 4.90 -6.96
CA ASP A 121 -15.92 4.98 -5.55
C ASP A 121 -15.14 6.08 -4.83
N ILE A 122 -15.87 7.02 -4.25
CA ILE A 122 -15.32 8.21 -3.57
C ILE A 122 -14.52 7.85 -2.32
N ASP A 123 -14.84 6.76 -1.63
CA ASP A 123 -14.11 6.35 -0.42
C ASP A 123 -12.65 5.98 -0.74
N PHE A 124 -12.41 5.42 -1.93
CA PHE A 124 -11.05 5.16 -2.41
C PHE A 124 -10.32 6.45 -2.78
N ALA A 125 -11.02 7.42 -3.36
CA ALA A 125 -10.46 8.73 -3.71
C ALA A 125 -10.06 9.52 -2.46
N ASP A 126 -10.91 9.57 -1.44
CA ASP A 126 -10.61 10.23 -0.16
C ASP A 126 -9.43 9.58 0.56
N HIS A 127 -9.32 8.25 0.48
CA HIS A 127 -8.18 7.54 1.08
C HIS A 127 -6.89 7.82 0.31
N LEU A 128 -6.94 7.82 -1.02
CA LEU A 128 -5.81 8.17 -1.89
C LEU A 128 -5.29 9.58 -1.58
N GLU A 129 -6.17 10.57 -1.53
CA GLU A 129 -5.83 11.95 -1.20
C GLU A 129 -5.14 12.06 0.17
N ARG A 130 -5.66 11.35 1.17
CA ARG A 130 -5.07 11.32 2.51
C ARG A 130 -3.63 10.80 2.51
N ILE A 131 -3.34 9.72 1.79
CA ILE A 131 -1.99 9.18 1.69
C ILE A 131 -1.08 10.14 0.92
N ALA A 132 -1.56 10.65 -0.21
CA ALA A 132 -0.78 11.53 -1.09
C ALA A 132 -0.32 12.82 -0.39
N PHE A 133 -1.13 13.36 0.52
CA PHE A 133 -0.83 14.65 1.17
C PHE A 133 -0.42 14.56 2.64
N ASN A 134 -0.56 13.38 3.29
CA ASN A 134 -0.17 13.24 4.69
C ASN A 134 0.88 12.15 4.93
N ALA A 135 0.86 11.04 4.19
CA ALA A 135 1.82 9.96 4.41
C ALA A 135 3.07 10.09 3.52
N LEU A 136 2.88 10.19 2.21
CA LEU A 136 4.02 10.22 1.28
C LEU A 136 4.96 11.43 1.50
N PRO A 137 4.49 12.67 1.69
CA PRO A 137 5.39 13.83 1.86
C PRO A 137 6.26 13.75 3.10
N THR A 138 5.82 13.08 4.15
CA THR A 138 6.60 13.00 5.40
C THR A 138 7.83 12.09 5.31
N GLN A 139 7.90 11.27 4.29
CA GLN A 139 9.01 10.34 4.05
C GLN A 139 10.01 10.80 3.01
N ILE A 140 9.82 11.98 2.44
CA ILE A 140 10.65 12.55 1.38
C ILE A 140 11.20 13.89 1.88
N SER A 141 12.50 14.15 1.66
CA SER A 141 13.09 15.46 1.99
C SER A 141 12.57 16.56 1.07
N ASP A 142 12.57 17.81 1.56
CA ASP A 142 12.02 18.96 0.83
C ASP A 142 12.63 19.17 -0.56
N ASP A 143 13.87 18.75 -0.75
CA ASP A 143 14.58 18.78 -2.03
C ASP A 143 14.35 17.53 -2.91
N PHE A 144 13.57 16.56 -2.44
CA PHE A 144 13.31 15.27 -3.08
C PHE A 144 14.54 14.39 -3.32
N MET A 145 15.66 14.67 -2.66
CA MET A 145 16.91 13.96 -2.89
C MET A 145 17.12 12.77 -1.92
N THR A 146 16.39 12.74 -0.82
CA THR A 146 16.51 11.68 0.18
C THR A 146 15.15 11.20 0.66
N LYS A 147 15.12 9.99 1.21
CA LYS A 147 13.91 9.38 1.75
C LYS A 147 14.15 8.81 3.14
N GLN A 148 13.07 8.66 3.87
CA GLN A 148 12.97 7.88 5.09
C GLN A 148 12.37 6.50 4.74
N TYR A 149 12.88 5.41 5.30
CA TYR A 149 12.37 4.07 5.02
C TYR A 149 11.03 3.85 5.72
N PHE A 150 11.01 3.99 7.06
CA PHE A 150 9.79 3.98 7.85
C PHE A 150 9.43 5.38 8.36
N GLN A 151 8.16 5.72 8.37
CA GLN A 151 7.59 6.82 9.14
C GLN A 151 6.88 6.28 10.37
N GLN A 152 6.82 7.08 11.43
CA GLN A 152 6.05 6.81 12.64
C GLN A 152 5.11 7.98 12.93
N PRO A 153 3.80 7.76 13.20
CA PRO A 153 2.87 8.86 13.50
C PRO A 153 3.26 9.72 14.70
N ASN A 154 3.97 9.16 15.65
CA ASN A 154 4.47 9.86 16.85
C ASN A 154 5.96 10.18 16.81
N GLN A 155 6.55 10.24 15.61
CA GLN A 155 7.97 10.51 15.46
C GLN A 155 8.32 11.93 15.95
N ILE A 156 9.18 12.01 16.98
CA ILE A 156 9.61 13.29 17.56
C ILE A 156 10.94 13.75 16.96
N MET A 157 11.83 12.80 16.67
CA MET A 157 13.18 13.09 16.19
C MET A 157 13.60 12.13 15.10
N VAL A 158 14.38 12.65 14.17
CA VAL A 158 15.09 11.86 13.16
C VAL A 158 16.48 11.55 13.72
N THR A 159 16.68 10.32 14.18
CA THR A 159 17.95 9.89 14.80
C THR A 159 18.34 8.50 14.32
N ARG A 160 19.63 8.29 14.14
CA ARG A 160 20.16 6.95 13.92
C ARG A 160 20.12 6.18 15.26
N HIS A 161 19.15 5.31 15.38
CA HIS A 161 18.94 4.52 16.60
C HIS A 161 18.09 3.28 16.28
N ARG A 162 18.44 2.15 16.87
CA ARG A 162 17.62 0.93 16.78
C ARG A 162 16.28 1.16 17.45
N ARG A 163 15.24 0.70 16.78
CA ARG A 163 13.84 0.76 17.22
C ARG A 163 13.25 -0.63 17.28
N ASN A 164 12.07 -0.75 17.86
CA ASN A 164 11.37 -2.02 17.94
C ASN A 164 10.58 -2.28 16.62
N PHE A 165 11.29 -2.32 15.50
CA PHE A 165 10.75 -2.72 14.20
C PHE A 165 11.02 -4.20 13.95
N ASP A 166 10.25 -4.82 13.04
CA ASP A 166 10.48 -6.19 12.58
C ASP A 166 11.86 -6.37 11.96
N GLN A 167 12.29 -5.36 11.21
CA GLN A 167 13.62 -5.30 10.62
C GLN A 167 14.37 -4.09 11.17
N ASP A 168 15.68 -4.24 11.31
CA ASP A 168 16.57 -3.18 11.75
C ASP A 168 17.71 -3.02 10.75
N HIS A 169 17.74 -1.88 10.08
CA HIS A 169 18.79 -1.53 9.12
C HIS A 169 19.83 -0.63 9.79
N GLU A 170 20.48 -1.17 10.81
CA GLU A 170 21.51 -0.48 11.58
C GLU A 170 21.04 0.84 12.22
N GLY A 171 19.75 0.91 12.55
CA GLY A 171 19.12 2.09 13.14
C GLY A 171 18.91 3.25 12.17
N THR A 172 19.00 3.02 10.86
CA THR A 172 18.83 4.08 9.84
C THR A 172 17.41 4.24 9.34
N ASP A 173 16.49 3.40 9.75
CA ASP A 173 15.14 3.25 9.18
C ASP A 173 14.32 4.54 9.16
N ILE A 174 14.48 5.41 10.14
CA ILE A 174 13.78 6.70 10.19
C ILE A 174 14.70 7.89 9.88
N THR A 175 15.91 7.66 9.39
CA THR A 175 16.79 8.75 8.95
C THR A 175 16.64 9.04 7.48
N PHE A 176 16.81 10.30 7.09
CA PHE A 176 16.78 10.68 5.67
C PHE A 176 18.12 10.36 5.01
N GLY A 177 18.07 9.70 3.87
CA GLY A 177 19.22 9.34 3.07
C GLY A 177 18.82 8.54 1.82
N THR A 178 19.75 8.36 0.90
CA THR A 178 19.50 7.59 -0.34
C THR A 178 19.42 6.09 -0.07
N LEU A 179 20.24 5.58 0.85
CA LEU A 179 20.37 4.15 1.16
C LEU A 179 19.94 3.79 2.60
N THR A 180 19.28 4.70 3.32
CA THR A 180 18.76 4.42 4.66
C THR A 180 17.66 3.38 4.61
N GLY A 181 17.63 2.44 5.55
CA GLY A 181 16.78 1.27 5.48
C GLY A 181 17.12 0.44 4.24
N TYR A 182 16.12 0.06 3.44
CA TYR A 182 16.30 -0.67 2.17
C TYR A 182 16.24 0.26 0.97
N PRO A 183 16.96 -0.04 -0.14
CA PRO A 183 17.01 0.82 -1.33
C PRO A 183 15.72 0.82 -2.17
N CYS A 184 14.82 -0.14 -2.01
CA CYS A 184 13.55 -0.23 -2.75
C CYS A 184 12.74 1.08 -2.65
N CYS A 185 12.69 1.68 -1.48
CA CYS A 185 11.97 2.93 -1.24
C CYS A 185 12.55 4.12 -2.02
N PHE A 186 13.86 4.13 -2.25
CA PHE A 186 14.47 5.16 -3.10
C PHE A 186 14.00 5.04 -4.56
N SER A 187 13.88 3.81 -5.05
CA SER A 187 13.33 3.56 -6.39
C SER A 187 11.83 3.88 -6.50
N ASN A 188 11.07 3.72 -5.42
CA ASN A 188 9.63 3.96 -5.43
C ASN A 188 9.22 5.41 -5.17
N MET A 189 9.98 6.18 -4.38
CA MET A 189 9.52 7.50 -3.92
C MET A 189 9.15 8.45 -5.08
N HIS A 190 9.89 8.40 -6.18
CA HIS A 190 9.65 9.28 -7.33
C HIS A 190 8.48 8.84 -8.22
N GLN A 191 7.85 7.69 -7.94
CA GLN A 191 6.69 7.21 -8.68
C GLN A 191 5.36 7.70 -8.08
N GLY A 192 5.33 8.00 -6.78
CA GLY A 192 4.10 8.29 -6.04
C GLY A 192 3.31 9.44 -6.66
N TRP A 193 3.82 10.65 -6.60
CA TRP A 193 3.11 11.81 -7.13
C TRP A 193 3.01 11.89 -8.65
N PRO A 194 4.00 11.47 -9.46
CA PRO A 194 3.82 11.41 -10.90
C PRO A 194 2.66 10.53 -11.32
N LYS A 195 2.53 9.33 -10.75
CA LYS A 195 1.39 8.44 -11.02
C LYS A 195 0.06 9.04 -10.52
N PHE A 196 0.04 9.56 -9.30
CA PHE A 196 -1.12 10.25 -8.74
C PHE A 196 -1.59 11.38 -9.67
N THR A 197 -0.67 12.24 -10.10
CA THR A 197 -0.99 13.34 -11.01
C THR A 197 -1.50 12.84 -12.37
N GLN A 198 -0.93 11.75 -12.89
CA GLN A 198 -1.36 11.14 -14.15
C GLN A 198 -2.80 10.63 -14.10
N HIS A 199 -3.28 10.18 -12.94
CA HIS A 199 -4.62 9.59 -12.76
C HIS A 199 -5.67 10.57 -12.19
N LEU A 200 -5.36 11.86 -12.09
CA LEU A 200 -6.32 12.89 -11.66
C LEU A 200 -7.33 13.28 -12.76
N TRP A 201 -7.12 12.85 -14.02
CA TRP A 201 -7.91 13.23 -15.20
C TRP A 201 -8.56 12.04 -15.87
#